data_d366cbe34893f484f05aca9a3d78feb5
#
_entry.id   d366cbe34893f484f05aca9a3d78feb5
#
_cell.length_a   1.000
_cell.length_b   1.000
_cell.length_c   1.000
_cell.angle_alpha   90.00
_cell.angle_beta   90.00
_cell.angle_gamma   90.00
#
_symmetry.space_group_name_H-M   'P 1'
#
loop_
_entity.id
_entity.type
_entity.pdbx_description
1 polymer ?
#
loop_
_entity_poly.entity_id
_entity_poly.type
_entity_poly.pdbx_seq_one_letter_code
_entity_poly.pdbx_strand_id
1 'polypeptide(L)'
;MSVASATRRGSVVLISVAAFLIIGWQVPHFLDLPNLLNVVRQSSIIGICAVGMTFVIVIKGIDLSLAGLLAFCPMIGGLLMLAGVNVPVSIAAGLLAGVAMGLFNGLMVSKLAVPAFITTLVVGEIGQGLALTLNGGSSIGGFPDSFVFIGNGAFGGAPLSDLLLLVFAALGYFIQSLTPLGNHIYALGGNETVLRYEGVSVARLQFFVFGFSGFCAAVSGLLLSAQLDTVHPTQGDAYQLDAIAACIMGGVDVAGGRGSVLMAVVGALIIGGLRNALDLLGIHPFMQNVFVGSIIIVVVYLGGAIRRRGELAARGSL
;
A
#
# COMPACT_ATOMS: atom_id res chain seq x y z
N MET A 1 -13.17 2.67 -24.18
CA MET A 1 -12.17 3.53 -23.47
C MET A 1 -11.82 4.67 -24.40
N SER A 2 -12.11 5.91 -24.05
CA SER A 2 -11.78 7.06 -24.91
C SER A 2 -10.26 7.33 -24.89
N VAL A 3 -9.68 7.70 -26.05
CA VAL A 3 -8.26 8.06 -26.23
C VAL A 3 -7.81 9.10 -25.19
N ALA A 4 -8.68 10.02 -24.79
CA ALA A 4 -8.44 11.04 -23.76
C ALA A 4 -8.15 10.45 -22.36
N SER A 5 -8.64 9.26 -22.02
CA SER A 5 -8.37 8.60 -20.72
C SER A 5 -7.02 7.90 -20.68
N ALA A 6 -6.52 7.43 -21.80
CA ALA A 6 -5.20 6.80 -21.94
C ALA A 6 -4.07 7.83 -21.91
N THR A 7 -4.23 8.95 -22.62
CA THR A 7 -3.26 10.07 -22.64
C THR A 7 -3.08 10.67 -21.24
N ARG A 8 -4.14 10.69 -20.45
CA ARG A 8 -4.15 11.29 -19.11
C ARG A 8 -3.43 10.44 -18.05
N ARG A 9 -3.51 9.10 -18.16
CA ARG A 9 -2.78 8.18 -17.28
C ARG A 9 -1.28 8.25 -17.54
N GLY A 10 -0.90 8.38 -18.81
CA GLY A 10 0.49 8.54 -19.21
C GLY A 10 1.13 9.81 -18.65
N SER A 11 0.38 10.92 -18.53
CA SER A 11 0.97 12.20 -18.11
C SER A 11 1.37 12.22 -16.63
N VAL A 12 0.59 11.66 -15.71
CA VAL A 12 0.96 11.62 -14.29
C VAL A 12 2.19 10.73 -14.08
N VAL A 13 2.18 9.55 -14.70
CA VAL A 13 3.33 8.63 -14.64
C VAL A 13 4.57 9.26 -15.27
N LEU A 14 4.45 9.91 -16.43
CA LEU A 14 5.57 10.61 -17.09
C LEU A 14 6.13 11.73 -16.23
N ILE A 15 5.28 12.55 -15.60
CA ILE A 15 5.72 13.61 -14.69
C ILE A 15 6.45 13.01 -13.48
N SER A 16 5.92 11.92 -12.93
CA SER A 16 6.52 11.26 -11.78
C SER A 16 7.86 10.60 -12.11
N VAL A 17 7.96 9.96 -13.28
CA VAL A 17 9.24 9.39 -13.78
C VAL A 17 10.23 10.51 -14.09
N ALA A 18 9.78 11.61 -14.71
CA ALA A 18 10.65 12.76 -14.96
C ALA A 18 11.18 13.37 -13.65
N ALA A 19 10.31 13.53 -12.63
CA ALA A 19 10.72 14.00 -11.31
C ALA A 19 11.75 13.06 -10.67
N PHE A 20 11.55 11.73 -10.76
CA PHE A 20 12.49 10.71 -10.29
C PHE A 20 13.86 10.84 -10.97
N LEU A 21 13.88 11.03 -12.29
CA LEU A 21 15.13 11.19 -13.06
C LEU A 21 15.83 12.53 -12.74
N ILE A 22 15.07 13.62 -12.56
CA ILE A 22 15.62 14.91 -12.16
C ILE A 22 16.28 14.82 -10.79
N ILE A 23 15.60 14.22 -9.82
CA ILE A 23 16.14 13.96 -8.48
C ILE A 23 17.40 13.11 -8.58
N GLY A 24 17.35 12.03 -9.37
CA GLY A 24 18.47 11.13 -9.58
C GLY A 24 19.70 11.80 -10.17
N TRP A 25 19.51 12.83 -11.00
CA TRP A 25 20.63 13.59 -11.56
C TRP A 25 21.24 14.59 -10.56
N GLN A 26 20.44 15.13 -9.64
CA GLN A 26 20.89 16.15 -8.68
C GLN A 26 21.45 15.54 -7.38
N VAL A 27 21.07 14.31 -7.03
CA VAL A 27 21.50 13.67 -5.79
C VAL A 27 22.69 12.74 -6.07
N PRO A 28 23.86 12.99 -5.45
CA PRO A 28 25.04 12.14 -5.62
C PRO A 28 24.73 10.69 -5.24
N HIS A 29 25.27 9.73 -6.00
CA HIS A 29 25.13 8.30 -5.80
C HIS A 29 23.70 7.73 -5.89
N PHE A 30 22.70 8.55 -6.22
CA PHE A 30 21.32 8.08 -6.33
C PHE A 30 21.15 7.01 -7.43
N LEU A 31 21.77 7.21 -8.59
CA LEU A 31 21.69 6.30 -9.75
C LEU A 31 22.71 5.14 -9.70
N ASP A 32 23.52 5.03 -8.66
CA ASP A 32 24.43 3.90 -8.48
C ASP A 32 23.63 2.60 -8.34
N LEU A 33 24.07 1.53 -9.02
CA LEU A 33 23.35 0.26 -9.01
C LEU A 33 23.04 -0.28 -7.59
N PRO A 34 24.00 -0.24 -6.62
CA PRO A 34 23.69 -0.65 -5.26
C PRO A 34 22.57 0.17 -4.62
N ASN A 35 22.51 1.48 -4.90
CA ASN A 35 21.44 2.33 -4.36
C ASN A 35 20.10 2.08 -5.04
N LEU A 36 20.07 1.87 -6.35
CA LEU A 36 18.83 1.49 -7.05
C LEU A 36 18.23 0.18 -6.51
N LEU A 37 19.06 -0.80 -6.19
CA LEU A 37 18.61 -2.03 -5.53
C LEU A 37 18.03 -1.74 -4.13
N ASN A 38 18.65 -0.83 -3.36
CA ASN A 38 18.11 -0.39 -2.08
C ASN A 38 16.76 0.33 -2.23
N VAL A 39 16.61 1.16 -3.26
CA VAL A 39 15.32 1.82 -3.57
C VAL A 39 14.23 0.77 -3.82
N VAL A 40 14.48 -0.26 -4.64
CA VAL A 40 13.50 -1.33 -4.90
C VAL A 40 13.16 -2.07 -3.60
N ARG A 41 14.19 -2.42 -2.80
CA ARG A 41 14.02 -3.11 -1.53
C ARG A 41 13.17 -2.32 -0.53
N GLN A 42 13.43 -1.03 -0.34
CA GLN A 42 12.64 -0.15 0.54
C GLN A 42 11.22 0.01 -0.01
N SER A 43 11.09 0.16 -1.33
CA SER A 43 9.80 0.31 -2.01
C SER A 43 8.96 -0.95 -1.97
N SER A 44 9.53 -2.14 -1.71
CA SER A 44 8.79 -3.39 -1.69
C SER A 44 7.69 -3.40 -0.63
N ILE A 45 7.95 -2.83 0.54
CA ILE A 45 6.99 -2.70 1.63
C ILE A 45 5.84 -1.77 1.24
N ILE A 46 6.18 -0.57 0.74
CA ILE A 46 5.19 0.41 0.25
C ILE A 46 4.37 -0.18 -0.90
N GLY A 47 5.03 -0.90 -1.81
CA GLY A 47 4.42 -1.49 -2.99
C GLY A 47 3.41 -2.59 -2.66
N ILE A 48 3.72 -3.49 -1.73
CA ILE A 48 2.79 -4.53 -1.28
C ILE A 48 1.57 -3.88 -0.59
N CYS A 49 1.78 -2.88 0.26
CA CYS A 49 0.69 -2.08 0.84
C CYS A 49 -0.15 -1.40 -0.25
N ALA A 50 0.48 -0.80 -1.26
CA ALA A 50 -0.20 -0.11 -2.35
C ALA A 50 -1.03 -1.06 -3.23
N VAL A 51 -0.62 -2.33 -3.38
CA VAL A 51 -1.42 -3.36 -4.06
C VAL A 51 -2.77 -3.54 -3.36
N GLY A 52 -2.78 -3.74 -2.03
CA GLY A 52 -4.01 -3.86 -1.24
C GLY A 52 -4.83 -2.58 -1.26
N MET A 53 -4.19 -1.44 -0.98
CA MET A 53 -4.79 -0.11 -0.96
C MET A 53 -5.45 0.27 -2.29
N THR A 54 -4.89 -0.15 -3.43
CA THR A 54 -5.47 0.12 -4.76
C THR A 54 -6.91 -0.39 -4.86
N PHE A 55 -7.18 -1.60 -4.41
CA PHE A 55 -8.54 -2.16 -4.45
C PHE A 55 -9.50 -1.41 -3.55
N VAL A 56 -9.02 -0.98 -2.37
CA VAL A 56 -9.83 -0.19 -1.43
C VAL A 56 -10.17 1.19 -2.02
N ILE A 57 -9.19 1.88 -2.62
CA ILE A 57 -9.44 3.17 -3.26
C ILE A 57 -10.37 3.03 -4.47
N VAL A 58 -10.20 1.97 -5.26
CA VAL A 58 -11.07 1.70 -6.42
C VAL A 58 -12.53 1.57 -6.02
N ILE A 59 -12.87 1.00 -4.85
CA ILE A 59 -14.25 0.95 -4.34
C ILE A 59 -14.67 2.21 -3.56
N LYS A 60 -13.95 3.33 -3.68
CA LYS A 60 -14.18 4.61 -2.97
C LYS A 60 -13.93 4.54 -1.46
N GLY A 61 -13.16 3.57 -0.99
CA GLY A 61 -12.69 3.47 0.39
C GLY A 61 -11.30 4.09 0.56
N ILE A 62 -10.92 4.29 1.81
CA ILE A 62 -9.54 4.55 2.23
C ILE A 62 -9.28 3.62 3.41
N ASP A 63 -8.18 2.87 3.37
CA ASP A 63 -7.80 1.98 4.46
C ASP A 63 -6.72 2.62 5.32
N LEU A 64 -7.14 3.18 6.45
CA LEU A 64 -6.25 3.75 7.44
C LEU A 64 -5.85 2.74 8.54
N SER A 65 -6.30 1.49 8.45
CA SER A 65 -5.87 0.45 9.40
C SER A 65 -4.45 -0.05 9.14
N LEU A 66 -3.89 0.27 7.97
CA LEU A 66 -2.56 -0.15 7.51
C LEU A 66 -1.47 0.09 8.57
N ALA A 67 -1.40 1.29 9.15
CA ALA A 67 -0.39 1.63 10.15
C ALA A 67 -0.42 0.68 11.35
N GLY A 68 -1.60 0.50 11.93
CA GLY A 68 -1.79 -0.40 13.08
C GLY A 68 -1.51 -1.86 12.74
N LEU A 69 -1.92 -2.33 11.55
CA LEU A 69 -1.70 -3.70 11.13
C LEU A 69 -0.22 -4.00 10.84
N LEU A 70 0.53 -3.04 10.26
CA LEU A 70 1.97 -3.18 10.04
C LEU A 70 2.75 -3.37 11.35
N ALA A 71 2.21 -2.94 12.47
CA ALA A 71 2.80 -3.14 13.79
C ALA A 71 2.23 -4.37 14.51
N PHE A 72 0.91 -4.54 14.50
CA PHE A 72 0.22 -5.59 15.25
C PHE A 72 0.50 -6.99 14.72
N CYS A 73 0.44 -7.19 13.41
CA CYS A 73 0.63 -8.50 12.81
C CYS A 73 2.02 -9.09 13.07
N PRO A 74 3.12 -8.36 12.82
CA PRO A 74 4.45 -8.85 13.16
C PRO A 74 4.71 -8.90 14.68
N MET A 75 4.03 -8.09 15.50
CA MET A 75 4.13 -8.21 16.96
C MET A 75 3.62 -9.58 17.42
N ILE A 76 2.47 -10.06 16.90
CA ILE A 76 1.98 -11.42 17.17
C ILE A 76 3.01 -12.46 16.70
N GLY A 77 3.44 -12.40 15.44
CA GLY A 77 4.39 -13.36 14.88
C GLY A 77 5.71 -13.36 15.64
N GLY A 78 6.25 -12.18 15.96
CA GLY A 78 7.50 -12.00 16.68
C GLY A 78 7.46 -12.57 18.11
N LEU A 79 6.40 -12.27 18.86
CA LEU A 79 6.22 -12.82 20.20
C LEU A 79 6.12 -14.35 20.19
N LEU A 80 5.44 -14.94 19.21
CA LEU A 80 5.38 -16.40 19.04
C LEU A 80 6.75 -16.99 18.73
N MET A 81 7.55 -16.35 17.87
CA MET A 81 8.93 -16.78 17.58
C MET A 81 9.81 -16.72 18.85
N LEU A 82 9.72 -15.65 19.63
CA LEU A 82 10.46 -15.50 20.89
C LEU A 82 10.01 -16.50 21.96
N ALA A 83 8.74 -16.95 21.91
CA ALA A 83 8.23 -18.04 22.75
C ALA A 83 8.63 -19.44 22.26
N GLY A 84 9.45 -19.56 21.20
CA GLY A 84 9.94 -20.84 20.67
C GLY A 84 8.98 -21.51 19.68
N VAL A 85 7.93 -20.84 19.23
CA VAL A 85 7.06 -21.35 18.16
C VAL A 85 7.82 -21.28 16.83
N ASN A 86 7.65 -22.31 15.97
CA ASN A 86 8.33 -22.34 14.69
C ASN A 86 7.93 -21.16 13.78
N VAL A 87 8.88 -20.68 12.97
CA VAL A 87 8.73 -19.48 12.13
C VAL A 87 7.52 -19.55 11.18
N PRO A 88 7.24 -20.65 10.43
CA PRO A 88 6.07 -20.72 9.56
C PRO A 88 4.73 -20.53 10.30
N VAL A 89 4.57 -21.12 11.49
CA VAL A 89 3.34 -20.97 12.29
C VAL A 89 3.22 -19.54 12.81
N SER A 90 4.32 -18.95 13.26
CA SER A 90 4.36 -17.56 13.74
C SER A 90 4.00 -16.56 12.63
N ILE A 91 4.53 -16.75 11.43
CA ILE A 91 4.15 -15.97 10.24
C ILE A 91 2.67 -16.15 9.93
N ALA A 92 2.18 -17.39 9.90
CA ALA A 92 0.77 -17.67 9.61
C ALA A 92 -0.15 -17.00 10.63
N ALA A 93 0.20 -16.97 11.91
CA ALA A 93 -0.57 -16.27 12.95
C ALA A 93 -0.63 -14.76 12.68
N GLY A 94 0.49 -14.12 12.33
CA GLY A 94 0.51 -12.70 11.95
C GLY A 94 -0.34 -12.41 10.70
N LEU A 95 -0.25 -13.26 9.67
CA LEU A 95 -1.05 -13.13 8.45
C LEU A 95 -2.56 -13.29 8.74
N LEU A 96 -2.93 -14.27 9.54
CA LEU A 96 -4.32 -14.49 9.94
C LEU A 96 -4.88 -13.32 10.75
N ALA A 97 -4.07 -12.72 11.63
CA ALA A 97 -4.46 -11.52 12.37
C ALA A 97 -4.76 -10.35 11.41
N GLY A 98 -3.93 -10.12 10.40
CA GLY A 98 -4.17 -9.07 9.41
C GLY A 98 -5.40 -9.32 8.55
N VAL A 99 -5.60 -10.56 8.10
CA VAL A 99 -6.83 -10.95 7.37
C VAL A 99 -8.06 -10.76 8.27
N ALA A 100 -8.01 -11.18 9.53
CA ALA A 100 -9.13 -11.05 10.46
C ALA A 100 -9.51 -9.58 10.70
N MET A 101 -8.53 -8.70 10.91
CA MET A 101 -8.75 -7.25 11.06
C MET A 101 -9.29 -6.63 9.77
N GLY A 102 -8.76 -7.04 8.61
CA GLY A 102 -9.28 -6.61 7.31
C GLY A 102 -10.72 -7.07 7.07
N LEU A 103 -11.05 -8.33 7.39
CA LEU A 103 -12.43 -8.84 7.31
C LEU A 103 -13.36 -8.11 8.30
N PHE A 104 -12.85 -7.72 9.47
CA PHE A 104 -13.61 -6.90 10.42
C PHE A 104 -13.90 -5.51 9.84
N ASN A 105 -12.94 -4.86 9.17
CA ASN A 105 -13.20 -3.65 8.38
C ASN A 105 -14.30 -3.89 7.35
N GLY A 106 -14.19 -4.97 6.57
CA GLY A 106 -15.19 -5.36 5.59
C GLY A 106 -16.59 -5.57 6.20
N LEU A 107 -16.67 -6.15 7.39
CA LEU A 107 -17.93 -6.35 8.14
C LEU A 107 -18.57 -5.02 8.52
N MET A 108 -17.80 -4.12 9.15
CA MET A 108 -18.30 -2.81 9.57
C MET A 108 -18.82 -1.99 8.39
N VAL A 109 -18.07 -1.97 7.30
CA VAL A 109 -18.43 -1.20 6.11
C VAL A 109 -19.63 -1.81 5.38
N SER A 110 -19.64 -3.14 5.17
CA SER A 110 -20.61 -3.80 4.32
C SER A 110 -21.94 -4.11 4.98
N LYS A 111 -21.93 -4.43 6.27
CA LYS A 111 -23.11 -4.87 7.03
C LYS A 111 -23.67 -3.78 7.94
N LEU A 112 -22.80 -3.01 8.58
CA LEU A 112 -23.19 -1.95 9.51
C LEU A 112 -23.21 -0.58 8.84
N ALA A 113 -22.87 -0.49 7.55
CA ALA A 113 -22.87 0.75 6.76
C ALA A 113 -22.03 1.88 7.40
N VAL A 114 -21.01 1.53 8.19
CA VAL A 114 -20.09 2.51 8.76
C VAL A 114 -19.17 3.00 7.64
N PRO A 115 -18.94 4.32 7.50
CA PRO A 115 -18.02 4.83 6.50
C PRO A 115 -16.62 4.18 6.61
N ALA A 116 -16.05 3.75 5.47
CA ALA A 116 -14.78 3.03 5.43
C ALA A 116 -13.65 3.79 6.15
N PHE A 117 -13.55 5.10 5.93
CA PHE A 117 -12.58 5.97 6.58
C PHE A 117 -12.63 5.88 8.12
N ILE A 118 -13.84 5.95 8.72
CA ILE A 118 -14.01 5.88 10.18
C ILE A 118 -13.66 4.49 10.68
N THR A 119 -14.16 3.46 10.01
CA THR A 119 -13.91 2.06 10.38
C THR A 119 -12.43 1.76 10.40
N THR A 120 -11.73 2.04 9.29
CA THR A 120 -10.32 1.67 9.14
C THR A 120 -9.42 2.49 10.06
N LEU A 121 -9.74 3.77 10.32
CA LEU A 121 -9.03 4.58 11.30
C LEU A 121 -9.11 3.94 12.70
N VAL A 122 -10.33 3.63 13.16
CA VAL A 122 -10.54 3.03 14.49
C VAL A 122 -9.87 1.66 14.60
N VAL A 123 -9.97 0.83 13.56
CA VAL A 123 -9.31 -0.50 13.55
C VAL A 123 -7.80 -0.37 13.54
N GLY A 124 -7.25 0.65 12.87
CA GLY A 124 -5.82 0.98 12.92
C GLY A 124 -5.36 1.34 14.34
N GLU A 125 -6.10 2.22 15.01
CA GLU A 125 -5.83 2.60 16.41
C GLU A 125 -5.95 1.40 17.37
N ILE A 126 -6.94 0.53 17.17
CA ILE A 126 -7.06 -0.73 17.93
C ILE A 126 -5.83 -1.61 17.68
N GLY A 127 -5.42 -1.80 16.43
CA GLY A 127 -4.24 -2.61 16.08
C GLY A 127 -2.97 -2.07 16.72
N GLN A 128 -2.74 -0.76 16.64
CA GLN A 128 -1.59 -0.11 17.26
C GLN A 128 -1.63 -0.20 18.80
N GLY A 129 -2.80 0.04 19.40
CA GLY A 129 -3.00 -0.11 20.85
C GLY A 129 -2.74 -1.54 21.33
N LEU A 130 -3.17 -2.55 20.56
CA LEU A 130 -2.87 -3.95 20.86
C LEU A 130 -1.37 -4.23 20.71
N ALA A 131 -0.69 -3.73 19.67
CA ALA A 131 0.75 -3.90 19.50
C ALA A 131 1.54 -3.30 20.69
N LEU A 132 1.14 -2.11 21.16
CA LEU A 132 1.72 -1.47 22.33
C LEU A 132 1.47 -2.30 23.62
N THR A 133 0.26 -2.80 23.80
CA THR A 133 -0.15 -3.55 25.00
C THR A 133 0.56 -4.88 25.12
N LEU A 134 0.74 -5.62 23.99
CA LEU A 134 1.33 -6.96 23.97
C LEU A 134 2.76 -7.01 24.51
N ASN A 135 3.53 -5.94 24.37
CA ASN A 135 4.92 -5.89 24.88
C ASN A 135 5.23 -4.63 25.69
N GLY A 136 4.24 -4.06 26.38
CA GLY A 136 4.43 -2.91 27.26
C GLY A 136 5.03 -1.68 26.57
N GLY A 137 4.73 -1.47 25.28
CA GLY A 137 5.22 -0.35 24.46
C GLY A 137 6.67 -0.51 23.96
N SER A 138 7.35 -1.58 24.32
CA SER A 138 8.74 -1.82 23.91
C SER A 138 8.83 -2.51 22.55
N SER A 139 9.95 -2.33 21.86
CA SER A 139 10.27 -3.11 20.67
C SER A 139 10.70 -4.53 21.04
N ILE A 140 10.49 -5.48 20.14
CA ILE A 140 11.02 -6.84 20.22
C ILE A 140 11.94 -7.11 19.03
N GLY A 141 12.93 -7.98 19.20
CA GLY A 141 13.88 -8.32 18.13
C GLY A 141 14.72 -9.51 18.50
N GLY A 142 15.72 -9.84 17.66
CA GLY A 142 16.52 -11.04 17.81
C GLY A 142 15.75 -12.28 17.36
N PHE A 143 15.15 -12.19 16.18
CA PHE A 143 14.36 -13.27 15.59
C PHE A 143 15.25 -14.39 15.02
N PRO A 144 14.69 -15.59 14.79
CA PRO A 144 15.43 -16.66 14.14
C PRO A 144 15.97 -16.25 12.76
N ASP A 145 17.20 -16.71 12.42
CA ASP A 145 17.86 -16.40 11.13
C ASP A 145 16.98 -16.73 9.91
N SER A 146 16.16 -17.77 10.00
CA SER A 146 15.23 -18.15 8.94
C SER A 146 14.13 -17.11 8.70
N PHE A 147 13.73 -16.33 9.70
CA PHE A 147 12.82 -15.20 9.54
C PHE A 147 13.55 -13.97 8.98
N VAL A 148 14.71 -13.65 9.53
CA VAL A 148 15.55 -12.53 9.07
C VAL A 148 15.95 -12.73 7.59
N PHE A 149 16.18 -13.98 7.18
CA PHE A 149 16.47 -14.34 5.79
C PHE A 149 15.36 -13.94 4.82
N ILE A 150 14.09 -13.93 5.23
CA ILE A 150 12.97 -13.49 4.38
C ILE A 150 13.10 -12.01 4.00
N GLY A 151 13.57 -11.18 4.93
CA GLY A 151 13.77 -9.74 4.71
C GLY A 151 15.08 -9.37 4.05
N ASN A 152 16.15 -10.13 4.34
CA ASN A 152 17.53 -9.77 3.98
C ASN A 152 18.20 -10.76 3.04
N GLY A 153 17.60 -11.94 2.83
CA GLY A 153 18.14 -12.96 1.95
C GLY A 153 17.95 -12.65 0.46
N ALA A 154 18.63 -13.42 -0.35
CA ALA A 154 18.52 -13.34 -1.81
C ALA A 154 18.34 -14.74 -2.41
N PHE A 155 17.59 -14.83 -3.48
CA PHE A 155 17.42 -16.04 -4.28
C PHE A 155 17.83 -15.76 -5.71
N GLY A 156 18.81 -16.52 -6.24
CA GLY A 156 19.36 -16.27 -7.58
C GLY A 156 20.01 -14.89 -7.77
N GLY A 157 20.48 -14.26 -6.68
CA GLY A 157 21.03 -12.90 -6.70
C GLY A 157 20.01 -11.77 -6.55
N ALA A 158 18.71 -12.06 -6.59
CA ALA A 158 17.66 -11.08 -6.36
C ALA A 158 17.20 -11.08 -4.88
N PRO A 159 17.04 -9.92 -4.21
CA PRO A 159 16.51 -9.84 -2.86
C PRO A 159 15.13 -10.48 -2.76
N LEU A 160 14.84 -11.23 -1.70
CA LEU A 160 13.55 -11.87 -1.50
C LEU A 160 12.41 -10.85 -1.37
N SER A 161 12.67 -9.69 -0.81
CA SER A 161 11.71 -8.58 -0.73
C SER A 161 11.22 -8.13 -2.09
N ASP A 162 12.13 -8.05 -3.08
CA ASP A 162 11.83 -7.62 -4.45
C ASP A 162 11.02 -8.70 -5.18
N LEU A 163 11.36 -9.98 -4.96
CA LEU A 163 10.60 -11.10 -5.50
C LEU A 163 9.18 -11.14 -4.91
N LEU A 164 9.02 -10.87 -3.61
CA LEU A 164 7.71 -10.75 -2.97
C LEU A 164 6.90 -9.61 -3.57
N LEU A 165 7.51 -8.44 -3.79
CA LEU A 165 6.84 -7.34 -4.48
C LEU A 165 6.34 -7.76 -5.87
N LEU A 166 7.17 -8.44 -6.65
CA LEU A 166 6.78 -8.93 -7.98
C LEU A 166 5.62 -9.95 -7.90
N VAL A 167 5.65 -10.86 -6.93
CA VAL A 167 4.55 -11.82 -6.69
C VAL A 167 3.25 -11.08 -6.36
N PHE A 168 3.29 -10.08 -5.46
CA PHE A 168 2.11 -9.30 -5.10
C PHE A 168 1.62 -8.41 -6.24
N ALA A 169 2.52 -7.81 -7.02
CA ALA A 169 2.17 -7.06 -8.22
C ALA A 169 1.48 -7.96 -9.27
N ALA A 170 2.02 -9.17 -9.49
CA ALA A 170 1.44 -10.15 -10.41
C ALA A 170 0.08 -10.66 -9.91
N LEU A 171 -0.04 -10.99 -8.60
CA LEU A 171 -1.29 -11.40 -7.97
C LEU A 171 -2.36 -10.31 -8.07
N GLY A 172 -2.01 -9.06 -7.73
CA GLY A 172 -2.91 -7.93 -7.83
C GLY A 172 -3.34 -7.66 -9.28
N TYR A 173 -2.41 -7.74 -10.23
CA TYR A 173 -2.72 -7.63 -11.66
C TYR A 173 -3.63 -8.76 -12.15
N PHE A 174 -3.36 -10.00 -11.72
CA PHE A 174 -4.20 -11.16 -12.03
C PHE A 174 -5.64 -10.94 -11.53
N ILE A 175 -5.80 -10.58 -10.26
CA ILE A 175 -7.11 -10.28 -9.68
C ILE A 175 -7.80 -9.15 -10.44
N GLN A 176 -7.08 -8.05 -10.68
CA GLN A 176 -7.62 -6.86 -11.33
C GLN A 176 -8.08 -7.09 -12.75
N SER A 177 -7.25 -7.77 -13.56
CA SER A 177 -7.37 -7.74 -15.03
C SER A 177 -7.81 -9.06 -15.64
N LEU A 178 -7.63 -10.18 -14.93
CA LEU A 178 -7.84 -11.52 -15.45
C LEU A 178 -8.98 -12.28 -14.74
N THR A 179 -9.67 -11.64 -13.78
CA THR A 179 -10.77 -12.28 -13.06
C THR A 179 -12.07 -11.48 -13.14
N PRO A 180 -13.25 -12.17 -13.09
CA PRO A 180 -14.55 -11.48 -12.96
C PRO A 180 -14.63 -10.62 -11.69
N LEU A 181 -13.93 -11.03 -10.62
CA LEU A 181 -13.86 -10.32 -9.36
C LEU A 181 -13.31 -8.90 -9.55
N GLY A 182 -12.24 -8.74 -10.32
CA GLY A 182 -11.68 -7.43 -10.67
C GLY A 182 -12.70 -6.55 -11.39
N ASN A 183 -13.40 -7.08 -12.40
CA ASN A 183 -14.43 -6.34 -13.10
C ASN A 183 -15.54 -5.85 -12.16
N HIS A 184 -15.99 -6.69 -11.22
CA HIS A 184 -17.01 -6.31 -10.24
C HIS A 184 -16.49 -5.26 -9.25
N ILE A 185 -15.22 -5.32 -8.82
CA ILE A 185 -14.59 -4.30 -7.95
C ILE A 185 -14.59 -2.94 -8.66
N TYR A 186 -14.20 -2.89 -9.93
CA TYR A 186 -14.22 -1.65 -10.71
C TYR A 186 -15.62 -1.12 -10.97
N ALA A 187 -16.57 -2.02 -11.24
CA ALA A 187 -17.99 -1.69 -11.40
C ALA A 187 -18.58 -1.12 -10.09
N LEU A 188 -18.23 -1.71 -8.93
CA LEU A 188 -18.64 -1.22 -7.62
C LEU A 188 -18.18 0.23 -7.40
N GLY A 189 -16.92 0.52 -7.71
CA GLY A 189 -16.39 1.87 -7.62
C GLY A 189 -16.98 2.84 -8.64
N GLY A 190 -17.44 2.35 -9.80
CA GLY A 190 -18.11 3.14 -10.81
C GLY A 190 -19.55 3.51 -10.41
N ASN A 191 -20.39 2.50 -10.24
CA ASN A 191 -21.79 2.65 -9.84
C ASN A 191 -22.30 1.42 -9.07
N GLU A 192 -22.37 1.54 -7.76
CA GLU A 192 -22.84 0.49 -6.87
C GLU A 192 -24.29 0.08 -7.16
N THR A 193 -25.15 1.04 -7.51
CA THR A 193 -26.59 0.79 -7.74
C THR A 193 -26.79 -0.13 -8.94
N VAL A 194 -26.07 0.10 -10.04
CA VAL A 194 -26.12 -0.76 -11.22
C VAL A 194 -25.66 -2.18 -10.87
N LEU A 195 -24.56 -2.29 -10.15
CA LEU A 195 -24.00 -3.60 -9.76
C LEU A 195 -24.98 -4.41 -8.87
N ARG A 196 -25.72 -3.74 -7.99
CA ARG A 196 -26.79 -4.37 -7.19
C ARG A 196 -27.94 -4.90 -8.05
N TYR A 197 -28.34 -4.15 -9.10
CA TYR A 197 -29.38 -4.62 -10.04
C TYR A 197 -28.93 -5.84 -10.84
N GLU A 198 -27.63 -6.00 -11.11
CA GLU A 198 -27.07 -7.19 -11.74
C GLU A 198 -26.99 -8.41 -10.79
N GLY A 199 -27.46 -8.28 -9.54
CA GLY A 199 -27.48 -9.36 -8.56
C GLY A 199 -26.13 -9.64 -7.89
N VAL A 200 -25.10 -8.80 -8.09
CA VAL A 200 -23.78 -8.97 -7.49
C VAL A 200 -23.80 -8.52 -6.03
N SER A 201 -23.28 -9.37 -5.16
CA SER A 201 -23.21 -9.08 -3.72
C SER A 201 -22.09 -8.08 -3.40
N VAL A 202 -22.46 -6.81 -3.23
CA VAL A 202 -21.53 -5.73 -2.82
C VAL A 202 -20.80 -6.07 -1.52
N ALA A 203 -21.51 -6.66 -0.55
CA ALA A 203 -20.92 -7.04 0.71
C ALA A 203 -19.75 -8.02 0.54
N ARG A 204 -19.88 -9.05 -0.32
CA ARG A 204 -18.79 -10.00 -0.58
C ARG A 204 -17.57 -9.33 -1.21
N LEU A 205 -17.79 -8.35 -2.09
CA LEU A 205 -16.70 -7.59 -2.70
C LEU A 205 -15.97 -6.75 -1.67
N GLN A 206 -16.70 -6.05 -0.81
CA GLN A 206 -16.11 -5.25 0.26
C GLN A 206 -15.34 -6.14 1.27
N PHE A 207 -15.90 -7.29 1.67
CA PHE A 207 -15.20 -8.27 2.49
C PHE A 207 -13.87 -8.70 1.87
N PHE A 208 -13.90 -9.07 0.59
CA PHE A 208 -12.69 -9.46 -0.12
C PHE A 208 -11.67 -8.34 -0.16
N VAL A 209 -12.07 -7.12 -0.54
CA VAL A 209 -11.16 -5.99 -0.73
C VAL A 209 -10.47 -5.60 0.58
N PHE A 210 -11.23 -5.48 1.68
CA PHE A 210 -10.63 -5.15 2.98
C PHE A 210 -9.82 -6.31 3.56
N GLY A 211 -10.28 -7.56 3.40
CA GLY A 211 -9.51 -8.75 3.82
C GLY A 211 -8.19 -8.86 3.06
N PHE A 212 -8.18 -8.58 1.76
CA PHE A 212 -6.97 -8.57 0.94
C PHE A 212 -6.04 -7.41 1.30
N SER A 213 -6.58 -6.22 1.61
CA SER A 213 -5.79 -5.10 2.12
C SER A 213 -5.12 -5.44 3.46
N GLY A 214 -5.85 -6.04 4.40
CA GLY A 214 -5.31 -6.50 5.67
C GLY A 214 -4.23 -7.59 5.51
N PHE A 215 -4.40 -8.50 4.53
CA PHE A 215 -3.37 -9.47 4.18
C PHE A 215 -2.10 -8.81 3.65
N CYS A 216 -2.22 -7.85 2.72
CA CYS A 216 -1.08 -7.08 2.21
C CYS A 216 -0.37 -6.31 3.33
N ALA A 217 -1.13 -5.71 4.26
CA ALA A 217 -0.58 -5.02 5.43
C ALA A 217 0.22 -5.96 6.33
N ALA A 218 -0.31 -7.15 6.62
CA ALA A 218 0.38 -8.15 7.44
C ALA A 218 1.68 -8.64 6.79
N VAL A 219 1.65 -8.93 5.47
CA VAL A 219 2.86 -9.31 4.73
C VAL A 219 3.90 -8.21 4.77
N SER A 220 3.50 -6.95 4.52
CA SER A 220 4.39 -5.79 4.57
C SER A 220 5.00 -5.59 5.96
N GLY A 221 4.20 -5.74 7.02
CA GLY A 221 4.67 -5.62 8.40
C GLY A 221 5.67 -6.72 8.78
N LEU A 222 5.38 -7.97 8.43
CA LEU A 222 6.29 -9.09 8.64
C LEU A 222 7.59 -8.94 7.83
N LEU A 223 7.49 -8.50 6.58
CA LEU A 223 8.65 -8.24 5.74
C LEU A 223 9.53 -7.13 6.31
N LEU A 224 8.93 -6.00 6.73
CA LEU A 224 9.64 -4.89 7.38
C LEU A 224 10.37 -5.38 8.64
N SER A 225 9.69 -6.17 9.47
CA SER A 225 10.26 -6.70 10.70
C SER A 225 11.39 -7.69 10.44
N ALA A 226 11.29 -8.49 9.37
CA ALA A 226 12.36 -9.38 8.94
C ALA A 226 13.59 -8.60 8.39
N GLN A 227 13.35 -7.44 7.73
CA GLN A 227 14.44 -6.59 7.25
C GLN A 227 15.20 -5.90 8.39
N LEU A 228 14.48 -5.46 9.42
CA LEU A 228 15.05 -4.72 10.55
C LEU A 228 15.48 -5.61 11.71
N ASP A 229 15.18 -6.91 11.69
CA ASP A 229 15.30 -7.83 12.82
C ASP A 229 14.64 -7.29 14.09
N THR A 230 13.59 -6.50 13.94
CA THR A 230 12.87 -5.89 15.05
C THR A 230 11.44 -5.55 14.68
N VAL A 231 10.54 -5.56 15.66
CA VAL A 231 9.17 -5.02 15.57
C VAL A 231 9.07 -3.83 16.51
N HIS A 232 8.74 -2.67 15.95
CA HIS A 232 8.40 -1.49 16.75
C HIS A 232 6.88 -1.26 16.70
N PRO A 233 6.21 -0.97 17.84
CA PRO A 233 4.75 -0.81 17.89
C PRO A 233 4.18 0.31 17.01
N THR A 234 5.00 1.28 16.58
CA THR A 234 4.60 2.40 15.72
C THR A 234 5.25 2.37 14.34
N GLN A 235 5.85 1.23 13.94
CA GLN A 235 6.61 1.13 12.68
C GLN A 235 5.77 1.36 11.41
N GLY A 236 4.44 1.25 11.51
CA GLY A 236 3.54 1.39 10.36
C GLY A 236 3.18 2.83 9.98
N ASP A 237 3.41 3.81 10.87
CA ASP A 237 2.87 5.17 10.74
C ASP A 237 3.28 5.88 9.44
N ALA A 238 4.54 5.73 9.02
CA ALA A 238 5.01 6.34 7.78
C ALA A 238 4.44 5.64 6.53
N TYR A 239 4.31 4.31 6.57
CA TYR A 239 3.94 3.51 5.41
C TYR A 239 2.50 3.67 4.96
N GLN A 240 1.59 4.04 5.87
CA GLN A 240 0.19 4.28 5.55
C GLN A 240 0.02 5.42 4.54
N LEU A 241 0.63 6.57 4.81
CA LEU A 241 0.58 7.72 3.91
C LEU A 241 1.33 7.45 2.61
N ASP A 242 2.45 6.74 2.68
CA ASP A 242 3.24 6.36 1.52
C ASP A 242 2.47 5.44 0.57
N ALA A 243 1.71 4.47 1.09
CA ALA A 243 0.88 3.59 0.27
C ALA A 243 -0.26 4.36 -0.43
N ILE A 244 -0.91 5.31 0.27
CA ILE A 244 -1.91 6.19 -0.34
C ILE A 244 -1.27 7.06 -1.42
N ALA A 245 -0.13 7.69 -1.12
CA ALA A 245 0.63 8.50 -2.06
C ALA A 245 1.02 7.70 -3.31
N ALA A 246 1.53 6.49 -3.12
CA ALA A 246 1.90 5.58 -4.20
C ALA A 246 0.71 5.27 -5.12
N CYS A 247 -0.46 4.98 -4.57
CA CYS A 247 -1.67 4.77 -5.36
C CYS A 247 -2.05 6.01 -6.17
N ILE A 248 -2.05 7.20 -5.55
CA ILE A 248 -2.41 8.46 -6.21
C ILE A 248 -1.41 8.81 -7.31
N MET A 249 -0.10 8.69 -7.05
CA MET A 249 0.96 8.90 -8.04
C MET A 249 0.91 7.87 -9.17
N GLY A 250 0.49 6.64 -8.87
CA GLY A 250 0.17 5.60 -9.87
C GLY A 250 -1.12 5.87 -10.66
N GLY A 251 -1.83 6.99 -10.38
CA GLY A 251 -3.04 7.39 -11.10
C GLY A 251 -4.30 6.62 -10.71
N VAL A 252 -4.34 6.05 -9.51
CA VAL A 252 -5.56 5.51 -8.92
C VAL A 252 -6.49 6.68 -8.58
N ASP A 253 -7.73 6.63 -9.06
CA ASP A 253 -8.70 7.72 -8.85
C ASP A 253 -9.38 7.57 -7.49
N VAL A 254 -9.19 8.54 -6.61
CA VAL A 254 -9.84 8.59 -5.28
C VAL A 254 -11.37 8.64 -5.38
N ALA A 255 -11.91 9.11 -6.51
CA ALA A 255 -13.35 9.05 -6.78
C ALA A 255 -13.86 7.62 -7.11
N GLY A 256 -12.97 6.64 -7.20
CA GLY A 256 -13.26 5.23 -7.41
C GLY A 256 -13.47 4.81 -8.86
N GLY A 257 -13.59 3.52 -9.08
CA GLY A 257 -13.87 2.91 -10.38
C GLY A 257 -12.73 2.97 -11.40
N ARG A 258 -11.55 3.52 -11.03
CA ARG A 258 -10.40 3.68 -11.93
C ARG A 258 -9.09 3.54 -11.17
N GLY A 259 -8.12 2.84 -11.76
CA GLY A 259 -6.79 2.66 -11.20
C GLY A 259 -6.07 1.47 -11.85
N SER A 260 -4.82 1.26 -11.48
CA SER A 260 -4.03 0.10 -11.90
C SER A 260 -3.08 -0.29 -10.78
N VAL A 261 -3.12 -1.56 -10.40
CA VAL A 261 -2.20 -2.12 -9.40
C VAL A 261 -0.74 -1.95 -9.85
N LEU A 262 -0.43 -2.23 -11.11
CA LEU A 262 0.93 -2.08 -11.61
C LEU A 262 1.41 -0.62 -11.55
N MET A 263 0.52 0.34 -11.85
CA MET A 263 0.87 1.74 -11.75
C MET A 263 1.01 2.21 -10.30
N ALA A 264 0.25 1.64 -9.36
CA ALA A 264 0.43 1.89 -7.93
C ALA A 264 1.79 1.38 -7.43
N VAL A 265 2.25 0.23 -7.93
CA VAL A 265 3.62 -0.28 -7.66
C VAL A 265 4.68 0.67 -8.23
N VAL A 266 4.49 1.19 -9.45
CA VAL A 266 5.38 2.24 -9.98
C VAL A 266 5.36 3.48 -9.09
N GLY A 267 4.19 3.90 -8.61
CA GLY A 267 4.06 4.98 -7.63
C GLY A 267 4.83 4.69 -6.33
N ALA A 268 4.82 3.44 -5.86
CA ALA A 268 5.59 3.03 -4.68
C ALA A 268 7.10 3.13 -4.91
N LEU A 269 7.59 2.76 -6.09
CA LEU A 269 9.01 2.94 -6.47
C LEU A 269 9.40 4.43 -6.48
N ILE A 270 8.50 5.30 -6.90
CA ILE A 270 8.74 6.74 -6.92
C ILE A 270 8.78 7.31 -5.49
N ILE A 271 7.84 6.92 -4.62
CA ILE A 271 7.83 7.34 -3.20
C ILE A 271 9.07 6.81 -2.48
N GLY A 272 9.40 5.53 -2.66
CA GLY A 272 10.62 4.94 -2.07
C GLY A 272 11.90 5.61 -2.57
N GLY A 273 11.98 5.90 -3.87
CA GLY A 273 13.10 6.66 -4.44
C GLY A 273 13.19 8.09 -3.90
N LEU A 274 12.06 8.77 -3.69
CA LEU A 274 12.03 10.09 -3.06
C LEU A 274 12.58 10.02 -1.62
N ARG A 275 12.11 9.07 -0.81
CA ARG A 275 12.63 8.87 0.56
C ARG A 275 14.12 8.57 0.56
N ASN A 276 14.56 7.66 -0.31
CA ASN A 276 15.96 7.33 -0.46
C ASN A 276 16.81 8.56 -0.86
N ALA A 277 16.32 9.39 -1.77
CA ALA A 277 17.00 10.63 -2.14
C ALA A 277 17.11 11.61 -0.97
N LEU A 278 16.05 11.74 -0.17
CA LEU A 278 16.06 12.57 1.03
C LEU A 278 17.02 12.02 2.10
N ASP A 279 17.14 10.70 2.22
CA ASP A 279 18.13 10.02 3.08
C ASP A 279 19.56 10.32 2.63
N LEU A 280 19.86 10.21 1.33
CA LEU A 280 21.17 10.52 0.76
C LEU A 280 21.55 12.00 0.96
N LEU A 281 20.57 12.90 0.98
CA LEU A 281 20.77 14.32 1.31
C LEU A 281 20.89 14.60 2.81
N GLY A 282 20.80 13.58 3.66
CA GLY A 282 20.87 13.72 5.13
C GLY A 282 19.64 14.42 5.74
N ILE A 283 18.51 14.43 5.05
CA ILE A 283 17.28 15.06 5.56
C ILE A 283 16.66 14.18 6.63
N HIS A 284 16.44 14.77 7.80
CA HIS A 284 15.91 14.06 8.97
C HIS A 284 14.54 13.39 8.66
N PRO A 285 14.29 12.13 9.09
CA PRO A 285 13.07 11.38 8.76
C PRO A 285 11.76 12.13 9.04
N PHE A 286 11.67 12.92 10.10
CA PHE A 286 10.47 13.72 10.39
C PHE A 286 10.19 14.79 9.32
N MET A 287 11.25 15.39 8.75
CA MET A 287 11.09 16.34 7.66
C MET A 287 10.68 15.65 6.35
N GLN A 288 11.08 14.41 6.14
CA GLN A 288 10.63 13.65 4.96
C GLN A 288 9.12 13.50 4.90
N ASN A 289 8.43 13.34 6.04
CA ASN A 289 6.97 13.30 6.09
C ASN A 289 6.33 14.62 5.62
N VAL A 290 6.96 15.77 5.88
CA VAL A 290 6.52 17.08 5.37
C VAL A 290 6.63 17.12 3.85
N PHE A 291 7.76 16.65 3.29
CA PHE A 291 7.95 16.59 1.83
C PHE A 291 6.94 15.65 1.17
N VAL A 292 6.77 14.43 1.67
CA VAL A 292 5.80 13.46 1.13
C VAL A 292 4.38 14.02 1.20
N GLY A 293 3.96 14.56 2.35
CA GLY A 293 2.64 15.19 2.50
C GLY A 293 2.42 16.36 1.53
N SER A 294 3.43 17.21 1.36
CA SER A 294 3.37 18.33 0.41
C SER A 294 3.21 17.87 -1.04
N ILE A 295 3.94 16.82 -1.43
CA ILE A 295 3.84 16.22 -2.76
C ILE A 295 2.45 15.64 -2.99
N ILE A 296 1.87 14.94 -2.01
CA ILE A 296 0.50 14.41 -2.11
C ILE A 296 -0.49 15.55 -2.40
N ILE A 297 -0.42 16.66 -1.64
CA ILE A 297 -1.29 17.82 -1.83
C ILE A 297 -1.16 18.37 -3.25
N VAL A 298 0.07 18.57 -3.72
CA VAL A 298 0.33 19.10 -5.07
C VAL A 298 -0.21 18.17 -6.15
N VAL A 299 0.03 16.86 -6.05
CA VAL A 299 -0.42 15.86 -7.05
C VAL A 299 -1.95 15.77 -7.06
N VAL A 300 -2.60 15.76 -5.89
CA VAL A 300 -4.07 15.73 -5.78
C VAL A 300 -4.67 17.02 -6.36
N TYR A 301 -4.11 18.18 -6.04
CA TYR A 301 -4.56 19.47 -6.58
C TYR A 301 -4.43 19.55 -8.10
N LEU A 302 -3.26 19.19 -8.63
CA LEU A 302 -3.02 19.19 -10.09
C LEU A 302 -3.94 18.19 -10.80
N GLY A 303 -4.12 16.99 -10.26
CA GLY A 303 -5.04 15.99 -10.78
C GLY A 303 -6.49 16.49 -10.82
N GLY A 304 -6.93 17.18 -9.77
CA GLY A 304 -8.25 17.81 -9.68
C GLY A 304 -8.44 18.96 -10.68
N ALA A 305 -7.41 19.83 -10.82
CA ALA A 305 -7.45 20.97 -11.75
C ALA A 305 -7.52 20.52 -13.22
N ILE A 306 -6.74 19.49 -13.57
CA ILE A 306 -6.77 18.88 -14.92
C ILE A 306 -8.15 18.28 -15.21
N ARG A 307 -8.78 17.62 -14.22
CA ARG A 307 -10.12 17.06 -14.36
C ARG A 307 -11.17 18.13 -14.65
N ARG A 308 -11.18 19.22 -13.87
CA ARG A 308 -12.12 20.34 -14.05
C ARG A 308 -11.98 20.98 -15.44
N ARG A 309 -10.76 21.19 -15.93
CA ARG A 309 -10.53 21.73 -17.28
C ARG A 309 -11.04 20.79 -18.37
N GLY A 310 -10.87 19.48 -18.24
CA GLY A 310 -11.38 18.50 -19.20
C GLY A 310 -12.91 18.44 -19.25
N GLU A 311 -13.59 18.58 -18.10
CA GLU A 311 -15.06 18.62 -18.01
C GLU A 311 -15.63 19.92 -18.62
N LEU A 312 -14.96 21.05 -18.42
CA LEU A 312 -15.37 22.34 -19.02
C LEU A 312 -15.17 22.34 -20.54
N ALA A 313 -14.08 21.78 -21.06
CA ALA A 313 -13.84 21.66 -22.50
C ALA A 313 -14.89 20.76 -23.18
N ALA A 314 -15.31 19.66 -22.53
CA ALA A 314 -16.34 18.77 -23.05
C ALA A 314 -17.74 19.40 -23.02
N ARG A 315 -18.03 20.34 -22.12
CA ARG A 315 -19.31 21.07 -22.06
C ARG A 315 -19.37 22.25 -23.06
N GLY A 316 -18.22 22.81 -23.46
CA GLY A 316 -18.15 23.91 -24.42
C GLY A 316 -18.18 23.45 -25.88
N SER A 317 -18.16 22.13 -26.14
CA SER A 317 -18.24 21.52 -27.48
C SER A 317 -19.63 20.97 -27.82
N LEU A 318 -20.61 21.18 -26.95
CA LEU A 318 -22.04 20.91 -27.16
C LEU A 318 -22.80 22.22 -27.34
#